data_f2e7a381b0beef3b627c3f8f376dfd45
#
_entry.id   f2e7a381b0beef3b627c3f8f376dfd45
#
_cell.length_a   1.000
_cell.length_b   1.000
_cell.length_c   1.000
_cell.angle_alpha   90.00
_cell.angle_beta   90.00
_cell.angle_gamma   90.00
#
_symmetry.space_group_name_H-M   'P 1'
#
loop_
_entity.id
_entity.type
_entity.pdbx_description
1 polymer ?
#
loop_
_entity_poly.entity_id
_entity_poly.type
_entity_poly.pdbx_seq_one_letter_code
_entity_poly.pdbx_strand_id
1 'polypeptide(L)'
;MKTIACLLTVHNRKEKTLVCLRNLFRQKISEGVSLTVYLTDDGCTDGTRESVVTEFPQVHIVEGDGSLFWNRGMIAAWQEAAKSDYDYYLWLNDDTYIYEDVIERLLQCSLHFEDVAIIVGTTCAVGKSNVITYGGWIDNKLVKDVSKEYKCDTFNGNIVLIPRAVYELLGTNDPYYRHAVGDTDYGLRANEQGLEVWTAEGLMGECDTHERPTVWMDPSQPFKKRWKNFFAPTGNNPFEFFHFRKKHYGLLPACITFVSIFVHFLFPRFWKKSYKNYSEN
;
A
#
# COMPACT_ATOMS: atom_id res chain seq x y z
N MET A 1 -11.34 6.66 -24.67
CA MET A 1 -10.36 5.62 -24.27
C MET A 1 -9.92 5.96 -22.87
N LYS A 2 -10.08 5.05 -21.90
CA LYS A 2 -9.62 5.25 -20.51
C LYS A 2 -8.16 4.86 -20.39
N THR A 3 -7.38 5.66 -19.67
CA THR A 3 -5.93 5.46 -19.51
C THR A 3 -5.60 5.23 -18.04
N ILE A 4 -4.81 4.19 -17.75
CA ILE A 4 -4.42 3.80 -16.40
C ILE A 4 -2.90 3.81 -16.30
N ALA A 5 -2.33 4.53 -15.32
CA ALA A 5 -0.96 4.38 -14.89
C ALA A 5 -0.91 3.44 -13.68
N CYS A 6 -0.32 2.25 -13.85
CA CYS A 6 -0.06 1.36 -12.73
C CYS A 6 1.28 1.70 -12.09
N LEU A 7 1.27 1.92 -10.79
CA LEU A 7 2.41 2.39 -10.01
C LEU A 7 2.88 1.28 -9.08
N LEU A 8 4.15 0.91 -9.17
CA LEU A 8 4.80 -0.09 -8.33
C LEU A 8 6.13 0.44 -7.79
N THR A 9 6.57 -0.12 -6.68
CA THR A 9 7.94 0.04 -6.17
C THR A 9 8.49 -1.29 -5.72
N VAL A 10 9.76 -1.56 -5.99
CA VAL A 10 10.42 -2.82 -5.69
C VAL A 10 11.79 -2.60 -5.07
N HIS A 11 12.17 -3.49 -4.13
CA HIS A 11 13.52 -3.60 -3.62
C HIS A 11 13.87 -5.06 -3.32
N ASN A 12 14.75 -5.67 -4.15
CA ASN A 12 15.27 -7.03 -3.97
C ASN A 12 14.16 -8.12 -3.80
N ARG A 13 13.19 -8.16 -4.72
CA ARG A 13 12.06 -9.09 -4.71
C ARG A 13 11.79 -9.69 -6.09
N LYS A 14 12.84 -10.02 -6.84
CA LYS A 14 12.79 -10.45 -8.23
C LYS A 14 11.62 -11.38 -8.56
N GLU A 15 11.55 -12.54 -7.90
CA GLU A 15 10.56 -13.57 -8.24
C GLU A 15 9.11 -13.09 -8.00
N LYS A 16 8.87 -12.39 -6.89
CA LYS A 16 7.54 -11.84 -6.58
C LYS A 16 7.13 -10.78 -7.60
N THR A 17 8.03 -9.86 -7.91
CA THR A 17 7.80 -8.78 -8.88
C THR A 17 7.47 -9.34 -10.27
N LEU A 18 8.19 -10.35 -10.74
CA LEU A 18 7.92 -10.97 -12.04
C LEU A 18 6.55 -11.67 -12.07
N VAL A 19 6.17 -12.37 -10.99
CA VAL A 19 4.84 -13.00 -10.90
C VAL A 19 3.73 -11.92 -10.86
N CYS A 20 3.92 -10.85 -10.09
CA CYS A 20 2.98 -9.73 -10.04
C CYS A 20 2.78 -9.11 -11.43
N LEU A 21 3.86 -8.81 -12.16
CA LEU A 21 3.79 -8.24 -13.51
C LEU A 21 3.15 -9.19 -14.52
N ARG A 22 3.43 -10.53 -14.44
CA ARG A 22 2.74 -11.52 -15.28
C ARG A 22 1.23 -11.51 -15.08
N ASN A 23 0.76 -11.41 -13.83
CA ASN A 23 -0.66 -11.33 -13.52
C ASN A 23 -1.25 -9.99 -14.01
N LEU A 24 -0.50 -8.88 -13.86
CA LEU A 24 -0.93 -7.57 -14.33
C LEU A 24 -1.08 -7.54 -15.86
N PHE A 25 -0.11 -8.09 -16.62
CA PHE A 25 -0.19 -8.11 -18.08
C PHE A 25 -1.12 -9.20 -18.66
N ARG A 26 -1.67 -10.08 -17.81
CA ARG A 26 -2.73 -11.05 -18.18
C ARG A 26 -4.14 -10.53 -17.90
N GLN A 27 -4.28 -9.31 -17.41
CA GLN A 27 -5.60 -8.74 -17.13
C GLN A 27 -6.48 -8.75 -18.39
N LYS A 28 -7.73 -9.15 -18.20
CA LYS A 28 -8.78 -9.01 -19.22
C LYS A 28 -9.26 -7.58 -19.20
N ILE A 29 -8.73 -6.79 -20.11
CA ILE A 29 -9.00 -5.35 -20.22
C ILE A 29 -9.92 -5.14 -21.42
N SER A 30 -11.03 -4.42 -21.22
CA SER A 30 -12.00 -4.09 -22.27
C SER A 30 -11.39 -3.21 -23.35
N GLU A 31 -11.92 -3.32 -24.59
CA GLU A 31 -11.55 -2.41 -25.67
C GLU A 31 -11.73 -0.95 -25.23
N GLY A 32 -10.73 -0.10 -25.53
CA GLY A 32 -10.75 1.31 -25.16
C GLY A 32 -10.16 1.62 -23.78
N VAL A 33 -9.58 0.64 -23.07
CA VAL A 33 -8.76 0.87 -21.87
C VAL A 33 -7.29 0.57 -22.18
N SER A 34 -6.39 1.46 -21.78
CA SER A 34 -4.94 1.25 -21.89
C SER A 34 -4.26 1.29 -20.54
N LEU A 35 -3.25 0.42 -20.36
CA LEU A 35 -2.47 0.28 -19.14
C LEU A 35 -1.00 0.59 -19.43
N THR A 36 -0.44 1.54 -18.69
CA THR A 36 1.00 1.84 -18.67
C THR A 36 1.55 1.56 -17.28
N VAL A 37 2.71 0.94 -17.17
CA VAL A 37 3.29 0.53 -15.89
C VAL A 37 4.53 1.36 -15.59
N TYR A 38 4.57 1.96 -14.41
CA TYR A 38 5.70 2.69 -13.84
C TYR A 38 6.20 1.95 -12.59
N LEU A 39 7.41 1.45 -12.65
CA LEU A 39 8.01 0.67 -11.57
C LEU A 39 9.26 1.38 -11.06
N THR A 40 9.22 1.82 -9.80
CA THR A 40 10.41 2.34 -9.12
C THR A 40 11.28 1.17 -8.67
N ASP A 41 12.46 1.06 -9.27
CA ASP A 41 13.55 0.20 -8.81
C ASP A 41 14.33 0.93 -7.72
N ASP A 42 14.03 0.63 -6.45
CA ASP A 42 14.69 1.27 -5.31
C ASP A 42 16.03 0.57 -4.97
N GLY A 43 16.95 0.60 -5.94
CA GLY A 43 18.31 0.10 -5.79
C GLY A 43 18.39 -1.42 -5.66
N CYS A 44 17.70 -2.18 -6.50
CA CYS A 44 17.77 -3.63 -6.53
C CYS A 44 19.16 -4.13 -6.94
N THR A 45 19.62 -5.18 -6.25
CA THR A 45 20.92 -5.85 -6.49
C THR A 45 20.80 -7.34 -6.79
N ASP A 46 19.56 -7.86 -6.82
CA ASP A 46 19.24 -9.28 -7.03
C ASP A 46 18.93 -9.64 -8.49
N GLY A 47 19.13 -8.68 -9.43
CA GLY A 47 18.81 -8.85 -10.84
C GLY A 47 17.33 -8.62 -11.17
N THR A 48 16.56 -7.97 -10.28
CA THR A 48 15.16 -7.62 -10.51
C THR A 48 15.02 -6.73 -11.74
N ARG A 49 15.78 -5.63 -11.82
CA ARG A 49 15.72 -4.66 -12.91
C ARG A 49 15.96 -5.30 -14.27
N GLU A 50 17.06 -6.06 -14.40
CA GLU A 50 17.46 -6.71 -15.65
C GLU A 50 16.40 -7.70 -16.11
N SER A 51 15.80 -8.41 -15.16
CA SER A 51 14.74 -9.39 -15.46
C SER A 51 13.45 -8.72 -15.90
N VAL A 52 13.05 -7.61 -15.25
CA VAL A 52 11.87 -6.82 -15.65
C VAL A 52 12.06 -6.24 -17.04
N VAL A 53 13.20 -5.60 -17.32
CA VAL A 53 13.48 -5.01 -18.65
C VAL A 53 13.49 -6.10 -19.75
N THR A 54 13.98 -7.30 -19.43
CA THR A 54 14.04 -8.41 -20.39
C THR A 54 12.65 -8.98 -20.67
N GLU A 55 11.83 -9.24 -19.63
CA GLU A 55 10.52 -9.89 -19.79
C GLU A 55 9.41 -8.89 -20.13
N PHE A 56 9.53 -7.65 -19.66
CA PHE A 56 8.51 -6.58 -19.80
C PHE A 56 9.14 -5.28 -20.28
N PRO A 57 9.65 -5.20 -21.54
CA PRO A 57 10.34 -4.02 -22.06
C PRO A 57 9.44 -2.76 -22.15
N GLN A 58 8.12 -2.93 -22.04
CA GLN A 58 7.13 -1.84 -22.00
C GLN A 58 6.97 -1.18 -20.62
N VAL A 59 7.60 -1.72 -19.57
CA VAL A 59 7.56 -1.14 -18.22
C VAL A 59 8.50 0.06 -18.15
N HIS A 60 7.98 1.18 -17.69
CA HIS A 60 8.80 2.37 -17.41
C HIS A 60 9.50 2.21 -16.05
N ILE A 61 10.82 2.05 -16.09
CA ILE A 61 11.64 1.95 -14.88
C ILE A 61 11.99 3.35 -14.38
N VAL A 62 11.64 3.62 -13.12
CA VAL A 62 12.04 4.83 -12.39
C VAL A 62 13.18 4.45 -11.43
N GLU A 63 14.29 5.19 -11.49
CA GLU A 63 15.47 4.88 -10.68
C GLU A 63 15.33 5.46 -9.27
N GLY A 64 15.39 4.60 -8.25
CA GLY A 64 15.55 4.95 -6.84
C GLY A 64 17.01 4.83 -6.39
N ASP A 65 17.30 5.33 -5.19
CA ASP A 65 18.64 5.35 -4.60
C ASP A 65 18.87 4.24 -3.55
N GLY A 66 17.91 3.34 -3.37
CA GLY A 66 17.92 2.28 -2.36
C GLY A 66 17.45 2.74 -0.97
N SER A 67 16.94 3.96 -0.86
CA SER A 67 16.48 4.55 0.41
C SER A 67 15.06 5.13 0.37
N LEU A 68 14.37 4.97 -0.75
CA LEU A 68 13.01 5.47 -0.94
C LEU A 68 11.98 4.68 -0.13
N PHE A 69 12.15 3.36 -0.04
CA PHE A 69 11.17 2.44 0.53
C PHE A 69 9.82 2.54 -0.20
N TRP A 70 8.76 1.92 0.38
CA TRP A 70 7.48 1.83 -0.31
C TRP A 70 6.87 3.20 -0.63
N ASN A 71 6.70 4.06 0.37
CA ASN A 71 5.94 5.30 0.20
C ASN A 71 6.62 6.28 -0.78
N ARG A 72 7.91 6.52 -0.62
CA ARG A 72 8.64 7.43 -1.50
C ARG A 72 8.89 6.82 -2.87
N GLY A 73 9.06 5.50 -2.95
CA GLY A 73 9.14 4.79 -4.23
C GLY A 73 7.82 4.92 -5.02
N MET A 74 6.67 4.78 -4.35
CA MET A 74 5.36 5.04 -4.97
C MET A 74 5.22 6.50 -5.43
N ILE A 75 5.69 7.47 -4.64
CA ILE A 75 5.72 8.88 -5.03
C ILE A 75 6.56 9.07 -6.30
N ALA A 76 7.74 8.46 -6.39
CA ALA A 76 8.62 8.57 -7.54
C ALA A 76 7.95 8.03 -8.82
N ALA A 77 7.35 6.84 -8.76
CA ALA A 77 6.58 6.27 -9.87
C ALA A 77 5.41 7.19 -10.26
N TRP A 78 4.70 7.74 -9.27
CA TRP A 78 3.55 8.61 -9.52
C TRP A 78 3.94 9.94 -10.16
N GLN A 79 5.01 10.57 -9.67
CA GLN A 79 5.52 11.82 -10.25
C GLN A 79 5.99 11.64 -11.70
N GLU A 80 6.56 10.48 -12.04
CA GLU A 80 6.92 10.16 -13.42
C GLU A 80 5.67 9.96 -14.28
N ALA A 81 4.71 9.17 -13.82
CA ALA A 81 3.44 8.94 -14.49
C ALA A 81 2.64 10.24 -14.70
N ALA A 82 2.63 11.12 -13.70
CA ALA A 82 1.89 12.39 -13.75
C ALA A 82 2.44 13.44 -14.74
N LYS A 83 3.57 13.16 -15.40
CA LYS A 83 4.03 13.96 -16.55
C LYS A 83 3.17 13.75 -17.80
N SER A 84 2.35 12.70 -17.78
CA SER A 84 1.36 12.38 -18.82
C SER A 84 -0.04 12.38 -18.22
N ASP A 85 -1.04 12.58 -19.09
CA ASP A 85 -2.44 12.60 -18.66
C ASP A 85 -3.01 11.20 -18.59
N TYR A 86 -3.23 10.70 -17.37
CA TYR A 86 -3.95 9.46 -17.09
C TYR A 86 -5.29 9.74 -16.45
N ASP A 87 -6.31 8.94 -16.78
CA ASP A 87 -7.62 9.02 -16.16
C ASP A 87 -7.62 8.41 -14.76
N TYR A 88 -6.73 7.41 -14.54
CA TYR A 88 -6.60 6.71 -13.27
C TYR A 88 -5.14 6.39 -12.95
N TYR A 89 -4.86 6.31 -11.65
CA TYR A 89 -3.63 5.76 -11.07
C TYR A 89 -3.97 4.50 -10.29
N LEU A 90 -3.36 3.39 -10.64
CA LEU A 90 -3.52 2.11 -9.94
C LEU A 90 -2.28 1.84 -9.09
N TRP A 91 -2.41 1.86 -7.77
CA TRP A 91 -1.36 1.34 -6.90
C TRP A 91 -1.41 -0.18 -6.89
N LEU A 92 -0.26 -0.81 -7.03
CA LEU A 92 -0.11 -2.25 -6.95
C LEU A 92 1.20 -2.58 -6.24
N ASN A 93 1.12 -3.37 -5.17
CA ASN A 93 2.33 -3.87 -4.52
C ASN A 93 2.94 -5.00 -5.35
N ASP A 94 4.29 -5.04 -5.39
CA ASP A 94 5.08 -6.00 -6.16
C ASP A 94 4.97 -7.46 -5.70
N ASP A 95 4.30 -7.71 -4.57
CA ASP A 95 4.01 -9.04 -4.02
C ASP A 95 2.51 -9.34 -3.92
N THR A 96 1.69 -8.61 -4.66
CA THR A 96 0.24 -8.81 -4.75
C THR A 96 -0.13 -9.44 -6.08
N TYR A 97 -0.80 -10.58 -6.04
CA TYR A 97 -1.14 -11.40 -7.21
C TYR A 97 -2.62 -11.21 -7.55
N ILE A 98 -2.91 -10.26 -8.43
CA ILE A 98 -4.27 -9.90 -8.82
C ILE A 98 -4.91 -10.96 -9.72
N TYR A 99 -6.24 -11.14 -9.60
CA TYR A 99 -7.02 -12.01 -10.48
C TYR A 99 -7.21 -11.36 -11.86
N GLU A 100 -7.64 -12.13 -12.87
CA GLU A 100 -7.61 -11.72 -14.28
C GLU A 100 -8.60 -10.60 -14.65
N ASP A 101 -9.61 -10.31 -13.81
CA ASP A 101 -10.70 -9.36 -14.08
C ASP A 101 -10.64 -8.11 -13.17
N VAL A 102 -9.57 -7.95 -12.40
CA VAL A 102 -9.50 -6.93 -11.35
C VAL A 102 -9.57 -5.51 -11.88
N ILE A 103 -8.84 -5.20 -12.95
CA ILE A 103 -8.87 -3.85 -13.54
C ILE A 103 -10.28 -3.47 -13.98
N GLU A 104 -10.98 -4.37 -14.65
CA GLU A 104 -12.35 -4.14 -15.12
C GLU A 104 -13.30 -3.90 -13.93
N ARG A 105 -13.22 -4.72 -12.88
CA ARG A 105 -14.06 -4.60 -11.68
C ARG A 105 -13.79 -3.31 -10.91
N LEU A 106 -12.52 -2.90 -10.79
CA LEU A 106 -12.16 -1.63 -10.17
C LEU A 106 -12.71 -0.43 -10.97
N LEU A 107 -12.63 -0.48 -12.30
CA LEU A 107 -13.19 0.56 -13.17
C LEU A 107 -14.72 0.62 -13.08
N GLN A 108 -15.41 -0.53 -13.04
CA GLN A 108 -16.86 -0.58 -12.87
C GLN A 108 -17.30 0.00 -11.51
N CYS A 109 -16.58 -0.34 -10.44
CA CYS A 109 -16.82 0.24 -9.12
C CYS A 109 -16.54 1.75 -9.11
N SER A 110 -15.47 2.23 -9.76
CA SER A 110 -15.17 3.67 -9.88
C SER A 110 -16.26 4.42 -10.60
N LEU A 111 -16.78 3.85 -11.71
CA LEU A 111 -17.92 4.42 -12.46
C LEU A 111 -19.19 4.49 -11.63
N HIS A 112 -19.45 3.49 -10.77
CA HIS A 112 -20.59 3.51 -9.85
C HIS A 112 -20.52 4.73 -8.92
N PHE A 113 -19.33 5.16 -8.54
CA PHE A 113 -19.06 6.36 -7.75
C PHE A 113 -18.63 7.57 -8.59
N GLU A 114 -19.05 7.65 -9.86
CA GLU A 114 -18.87 8.80 -10.76
C GLU A 114 -17.38 9.21 -10.96
N ASP A 115 -16.44 8.26 -10.79
CA ASP A 115 -14.98 8.47 -10.89
C ASP A 115 -14.43 9.56 -9.94
N VAL A 116 -15.05 9.74 -8.76
CA VAL A 116 -14.62 10.71 -7.75
C VAL A 116 -14.27 10.06 -6.38
N ALA A 117 -14.31 8.74 -6.29
CA ALA A 117 -13.97 7.99 -5.08
C ALA A 117 -12.70 7.15 -5.29
N ILE A 118 -11.96 6.91 -4.21
CA ILE A 118 -10.85 5.94 -4.17
C ILE A 118 -11.44 4.54 -4.08
N ILE A 119 -11.04 3.63 -4.97
CA ILE A 119 -11.52 2.25 -4.97
C ILE A 119 -10.41 1.30 -4.49
N VAL A 120 -10.72 0.53 -3.46
CA VAL A 120 -9.78 -0.36 -2.78
C VAL A 120 -10.11 -1.82 -3.08
N GLY A 121 -9.15 -2.55 -3.60
CA GLY A 121 -9.24 -4.00 -3.79
C GLY A 121 -8.90 -4.75 -2.49
N THR A 122 -9.72 -5.74 -2.14
CA THR A 122 -9.48 -6.62 -0.99
C THR A 122 -8.70 -7.85 -1.40
N THR A 123 -7.66 -8.22 -0.62
CA THR A 123 -6.85 -9.42 -0.84
C THR A 123 -7.04 -10.46 0.25
N CYS A 124 -6.73 -11.71 -0.08
CA CYS A 124 -6.64 -12.81 0.87
C CYS A 124 -5.22 -13.40 0.91
N ALA A 125 -4.95 -14.26 1.88
CA ALA A 125 -3.68 -14.99 1.95
C ALA A 125 -3.58 -15.98 0.79
N VAL A 126 -2.35 -16.21 0.30
CA VAL A 126 -2.09 -17.09 -0.84
C VAL A 126 -2.69 -18.48 -0.61
N GLY A 127 -3.59 -18.90 -1.50
CA GLY A 127 -4.30 -20.18 -1.42
C GLY A 127 -5.33 -20.30 -0.29
N LYS A 128 -5.71 -19.19 0.39
CA LYS A 128 -6.64 -19.20 1.53
C LYS A 128 -7.66 -18.04 1.41
N SER A 129 -8.65 -18.21 0.55
CA SER A 129 -9.66 -17.18 0.27
C SER A 129 -10.50 -16.74 1.46
N ASN A 130 -10.55 -17.53 2.54
CA ASN A 130 -11.23 -17.18 3.80
C ASN A 130 -10.39 -16.35 4.77
N VAL A 131 -9.11 -16.08 4.46
CA VAL A 131 -8.19 -15.30 5.30
C VAL A 131 -7.94 -13.95 4.63
N ILE A 132 -8.72 -12.94 4.98
CA ILE A 132 -8.56 -11.58 4.44
C ILE A 132 -7.28 -10.97 5.02
N THR A 133 -6.45 -10.37 4.16
CA THR A 133 -5.13 -9.84 4.53
C THR A 133 -5.03 -8.33 4.45
N TYR A 134 -5.48 -7.73 3.34
CA TYR A 134 -5.42 -6.29 3.11
C TYR A 134 -6.70 -5.80 2.42
N GLY A 135 -7.03 -4.52 2.60
CA GLY A 135 -8.24 -3.90 2.06
C GLY A 135 -8.58 -2.58 2.74
N GLY A 136 -9.87 -2.25 2.78
CA GLY A 136 -10.38 -1.08 3.47
C GLY A 136 -10.49 -1.26 4.97
N TRP A 137 -10.46 -0.15 5.72
CA TRP A 137 -10.56 -0.12 7.18
C TRP A 137 -11.69 0.81 7.62
N ILE A 138 -12.49 0.35 8.61
CA ILE A 138 -13.56 1.09 9.29
C ILE A 138 -13.33 0.98 10.79
N ASP A 139 -13.31 2.10 11.50
CA ASP A 139 -13.09 2.13 12.97
C ASP A 139 -11.86 1.32 13.42
N ASN A 140 -10.75 1.46 12.68
CA ASN A 140 -9.50 0.72 12.89
C ASN A 140 -9.63 -0.82 12.79
N LYS A 141 -10.64 -1.31 12.06
CA LYS A 141 -10.84 -2.73 11.77
C LYS A 141 -10.81 -2.97 10.27
N LEU A 142 -10.09 -4.01 9.86
CA LEU A 142 -10.07 -4.46 8.47
C LEU A 142 -11.47 -4.96 8.07
N VAL A 143 -11.98 -4.48 6.95
CA VAL A 143 -13.23 -4.98 6.36
C VAL A 143 -12.98 -6.40 5.84
N LYS A 144 -13.67 -7.38 6.41
CA LYS A 144 -13.53 -8.80 6.05
C LYS A 144 -14.67 -9.32 5.17
N ASP A 145 -15.80 -8.64 5.20
CA ASP A 145 -16.92 -8.96 4.31
C ASP A 145 -16.65 -8.35 2.93
N VAL A 146 -16.64 -9.22 1.93
CA VAL A 146 -16.41 -8.85 0.53
C VAL A 146 -17.67 -9.03 -0.33
N SER A 147 -18.82 -9.26 0.28
CA SER A 147 -20.08 -9.53 -0.43
C SER A 147 -20.71 -8.28 -1.07
N LYS A 148 -20.20 -7.10 -0.76
CA LYS A 148 -20.61 -5.80 -1.27
C LYS A 148 -19.51 -4.75 -1.07
N GLU A 149 -19.75 -3.55 -1.56
CA GLU A 149 -18.93 -2.36 -1.36
C GLU A 149 -19.11 -1.79 0.05
N TYR A 150 -18.02 -1.32 0.66
CA TYR A 150 -18.02 -0.68 1.99
C TYR A 150 -17.31 0.67 1.94
N LYS A 151 -17.95 1.70 2.48
CA LYS A 151 -17.30 3.00 2.70
C LYS A 151 -16.32 2.89 3.85
N CYS A 152 -15.07 3.32 3.64
CA CYS A 152 -13.97 3.13 4.55
C CYS A 152 -13.39 4.46 5.05
N ASP A 153 -12.78 4.42 6.25
CA ASP A 153 -12.04 5.55 6.80
C ASP A 153 -10.65 5.65 6.15
N THR A 154 -10.04 4.51 5.85
CA THR A 154 -8.72 4.39 5.23
C THR A 154 -8.52 2.99 4.64
N PHE A 155 -7.32 2.69 4.16
CA PHE A 155 -7.03 1.44 3.44
C PHE A 155 -5.56 1.02 3.51
N ASN A 156 -5.28 -0.20 3.02
CA ASN A 156 -3.92 -0.67 2.70
C ASN A 156 -3.64 -0.49 1.20
N GLY A 157 -2.44 -0.04 0.87
CA GLY A 157 -2.03 0.33 -0.48
C GLY A 157 -1.69 -0.83 -1.43
N ASN A 158 -2.26 -2.03 -1.24
CA ASN A 158 -1.93 -3.21 -2.06
C ASN A 158 -2.54 -3.18 -3.45
N ILE A 159 -3.82 -2.82 -3.56
CA ILE A 159 -4.58 -2.65 -4.81
C ILE A 159 -5.49 -1.44 -4.62
N VAL A 160 -5.18 -0.31 -5.24
CA VAL A 160 -5.98 0.92 -5.06
C VAL A 160 -6.08 1.66 -6.37
N LEU A 161 -7.29 1.85 -6.87
CA LEU A 161 -7.57 2.69 -8.04
C LEU A 161 -7.93 4.10 -7.59
N ILE A 162 -7.20 5.08 -8.09
CA ILE A 162 -7.35 6.50 -7.77
C ILE A 162 -7.69 7.26 -9.04
N PRO A 163 -8.90 7.80 -9.19
CA PRO A 163 -9.28 8.64 -10.31
C PRO A 163 -8.44 9.93 -10.38
N ARG A 164 -8.27 10.47 -11.57
CA ARG A 164 -7.57 11.76 -11.81
C ARG A 164 -8.12 12.88 -10.92
N ALA A 165 -9.42 13.00 -10.80
CA ALA A 165 -10.05 14.04 -9.99
C ALA A 165 -9.61 14.00 -8.53
N VAL A 166 -9.41 12.79 -7.96
CA VAL A 166 -8.87 12.60 -6.61
C VAL A 166 -7.41 13.03 -6.54
N TYR A 167 -6.59 12.63 -7.52
CA TYR A 167 -5.18 13.02 -7.60
C TYR A 167 -5.00 14.53 -7.73
N GLU A 168 -5.79 15.19 -8.57
CA GLU A 168 -5.74 16.65 -8.76
C GLU A 168 -6.03 17.42 -7.47
N LEU A 169 -6.88 16.88 -6.60
CA LEU A 169 -7.20 17.48 -5.30
C LEU A 169 -6.17 17.17 -4.22
N LEU A 170 -5.71 15.92 -4.13
CA LEU A 170 -4.87 15.44 -3.02
C LEU A 170 -3.36 15.45 -3.32
N GLY A 171 -2.98 15.39 -4.61
CA GLY A 171 -1.63 15.12 -5.04
C GLY A 171 -1.18 13.68 -4.72
N THR A 172 0.12 13.49 -4.54
CA THR A 172 0.73 12.20 -4.17
C THR A 172 0.66 11.95 -2.66
N ASN A 173 1.24 10.83 -2.22
CA ASN A 173 1.49 10.54 -0.80
C ASN A 173 2.33 11.65 -0.16
N ASP A 174 2.23 11.76 1.16
CA ASP A 174 3.08 12.67 1.94
C ASP A 174 4.54 12.14 1.98
N PRO A 175 5.53 12.90 1.44
CA PRO A 175 6.92 12.47 1.37
C PRO A 175 7.62 12.42 2.74
N TYR A 176 6.98 12.90 3.80
CA TYR A 176 7.51 12.76 5.16
C TYR A 176 7.67 11.29 5.54
N TYR A 177 6.70 10.46 5.17
CA TYR A 177 6.77 9.01 5.41
C TYR A 177 7.69 8.33 4.41
N ARG A 178 8.42 7.32 4.88
CA ARG A 178 9.29 6.50 4.01
C ARG A 178 8.63 5.18 3.62
N HIS A 179 7.98 4.51 4.58
CA HIS A 179 7.43 3.18 4.36
C HIS A 179 6.02 3.04 4.93
N ALA A 180 5.86 3.16 6.25
CA ALA A 180 4.60 2.95 6.94
C ALA A 180 3.67 4.18 6.86
N VAL A 181 2.40 3.96 7.10
CA VAL A 181 1.30 4.92 7.25
C VAL A 181 1.03 5.86 6.05
N GLY A 182 1.76 5.75 4.95
CA GLY A 182 1.53 6.60 3.77
C GLY A 182 0.18 6.36 3.11
N ASP A 183 -0.23 5.11 3.00
CA ASP A 183 -1.55 4.69 2.52
C ASP A 183 -2.68 5.10 3.47
N THR A 184 -2.48 4.88 4.76
CA THR A 184 -3.41 5.31 5.81
C THR A 184 -3.60 6.84 5.82
N ASP A 185 -2.49 7.60 5.71
CA ASP A 185 -2.52 9.06 5.60
C ASP A 185 -3.28 9.51 4.34
N TYR A 186 -3.08 8.83 3.21
CA TYR A 186 -3.77 9.19 1.97
C TYR A 186 -5.27 9.02 2.08
N GLY A 187 -5.75 7.90 2.64
CA GLY A 187 -7.17 7.66 2.88
C GLY A 187 -7.79 8.66 3.84
N LEU A 188 -7.12 8.98 4.95
CA LEU A 188 -7.60 9.98 5.90
C LEU A 188 -7.65 11.38 5.27
N ARG A 189 -6.64 11.79 4.50
CA ARG A 189 -6.67 13.07 3.75
C ARG A 189 -7.83 13.13 2.75
N ALA A 190 -8.14 12.01 2.10
CA ALA A 190 -9.29 11.95 1.20
C ALA A 190 -10.59 12.26 1.94
N ASN A 191 -10.85 11.57 3.06
CA ASN A 191 -12.03 11.81 3.87
C ASN A 191 -12.08 13.24 4.45
N GLU A 192 -10.95 13.80 4.89
CA GLU A 192 -10.84 15.18 5.38
C GLU A 192 -11.19 16.22 4.29
N GLN A 193 -10.99 15.90 3.02
CA GLN A 193 -11.38 16.74 1.87
C GLN A 193 -12.78 16.40 1.33
N GLY A 194 -13.53 15.53 2.00
CA GLY A 194 -14.88 15.14 1.59
C GLY A 194 -14.92 14.13 0.44
N LEU A 195 -13.77 13.56 0.05
CA LEU A 195 -13.71 12.44 -0.88
C LEU A 195 -14.06 11.13 -0.18
N GLU A 196 -14.54 10.17 -0.94
CA GLU A 196 -14.92 8.87 -0.40
C GLU A 196 -13.89 7.79 -0.74
N VAL A 197 -13.78 6.82 0.15
CA VAL A 197 -12.99 5.59 -0.01
C VAL A 197 -13.93 4.41 0.06
N TRP A 198 -13.94 3.54 -0.94
CA TRP A 198 -14.81 2.38 -1.01
C TRP A 198 -14.04 1.09 -1.31
N THR A 199 -14.38 -0.02 -0.68
CA THR A 199 -13.93 -1.33 -1.16
C THR A 199 -14.72 -1.73 -2.38
N ALA A 200 -14.08 -2.35 -3.36
CA ALA A 200 -14.81 -3.04 -4.42
C ALA A 200 -15.33 -4.41 -3.91
N GLU A 201 -16.46 -4.87 -4.47
CA GLU A 201 -17.04 -6.16 -4.14
C GLU A 201 -16.12 -7.33 -4.54
N GLY A 202 -16.04 -8.33 -3.68
CA GLY A 202 -15.30 -9.58 -3.89
C GLY A 202 -13.79 -9.45 -3.67
N LEU A 203 -13.12 -10.60 -3.69
CA LEU A 203 -11.65 -10.66 -3.64
C LEU A 203 -11.04 -10.20 -4.97
N MET A 204 -9.94 -9.46 -4.88
CA MET A 204 -9.23 -8.91 -6.03
C MET A 204 -7.88 -9.59 -6.26
N GLY A 205 -7.39 -10.38 -5.30
CA GLY A 205 -6.10 -11.06 -5.45
C GLY A 205 -5.63 -11.68 -4.16
N GLU A 206 -4.40 -12.17 -4.20
CA GLU A 206 -3.73 -12.83 -3.09
C GLU A 206 -2.46 -12.07 -2.70
N CYS A 207 -2.28 -11.89 -1.39
CA CYS A 207 -1.07 -11.32 -0.79
C CYS A 207 -0.95 -11.79 0.65
N ASP A 208 0.16 -12.41 1.00
CA ASP A 208 0.40 -12.85 2.38
C ASP A 208 0.73 -11.67 3.28
N THR A 209 0.30 -11.75 4.54
CA THR A 209 0.72 -10.80 5.56
C THR A 209 2.20 -10.97 5.89
N HIS A 210 2.88 -9.88 6.19
CA HIS A 210 4.26 -9.94 6.66
C HIS A 210 4.36 -10.61 8.03
N GLU A 211 5.43 -11.39 8.24
CA GLU A 211 5.69 -12.05 9.51
C GLU A 211 5.72 -11.05 10.68
N ARG A 212 5.04 -11.39 11.74
CA ARG A 212 5.03 -10.64 13.01
C ARG A 212 5.43 -11.57 14.16
N PRO A 213 6.01 -11.06 15.24
CA PRO A 213 6.32 -9.66 15.54
C PRO A 213 7.53 -9.12 14.77
N THR A 214 7.51 -7.80 14.50
CA THR A 214 8.67 -7.10 13.94
C THR A 214 9.86 -7.16 14.89
N VAL A 215 11.08 -7.03 14.37
CA VAL A 215 12.32 -7.19 15.15
C VAL A 215 12.39 -6.30 16.38
N TRP A 216 11.90 -5.05 16.31
CA TRP A 216 11.95 -4.13 17.45
C TRP A 216 11.07 -4.56 18.63
N MET A 217 10.05 -5.37 18.37
CA MET A 217 9.09 -5.88 19.38
C MET A 217 9.49 -7.24 19.93
N ASP A 218 10.40 -7.96 19.28
CA ASP A 218 10.83 -9.29 19.70
C ASP A 218 11.86 -9.21 20.84
N PRO A 219 11.47 -9.58 22.09
CA PRO A 219 12.38 -9.52 23.24
C PRO A 219 13.52 -10.54 23.17
N SER A 220 13.50 -11.49 22.25
CA SER A 220 14.60 -12.45 22.02
C SER A 220 15.75 -11.83 21.25
N GLN A 221 15.49 -10.72 20.51
CA GLN A 221 16.52 -10.04 19.73
C GLN A 221 17.38 -9.11 20.61
N PRO A 222 18.69 -8.99 20.32
CA PRO A 222 19.57 -8.06 21.03
C PRO A 222 19.05 -6.62 21.00
N PHE A 223 19.19 -5.89 22.11
CA PHE A 223 18.73 -4.51 22.24
C PHE A 223 19.21 -3.61 21.08
N LYS A 224 20.51 -3.71 20.69
CA LYS A 224 21.08 -2.93 19.59
C LYS A 224 20.35 -3.19 18.25
N LYS A 225 19.99 -4.45 17.97
CA LYS A 225 19.24 -4.83 16.75
C LYS A 225 17.81 -4.28 16.79
N ARG A 226 17.17 -4.41 17.95
CA ARG A 226 15.82 -3.83 18.19
C ARG A 226 15.84 -2.32 18.04
N TRP A 227 16.82 -1.63 18.62
CA TRP A 227 16.98 -0.17 18.51
C TRP A 227 17.15 0.26 17.05
N LYS A 228 18.03 -0.38 16.29
CA LYS A 228 18.22 -0.08 14.87
C LYS A 228 16.93 -0.26 14.07
N ASN A 229 16.21 -1.36 14.29
CA ASN A 229 14.94 -1.63 13.58
C ASN A 229 13.83 -0.66 14.01
N PHE A 230 13.78 -0.24 15.27
CA PHE A 230 12.79 0.70 15.79
C PHE A 230 12.77 2.03 15.03
N PHE A 231 13.93 2.56 14.66
CA PHE A 231 14.05 3.79 13.89
C PHE A 231 14.12 3.55 12.37
N ALA A 232 14.14 2.30 11.94
CA ALA A 232 14.13 1.99 10.51
C ALA A 232 12.76 2.31 9.88
N PRO A 233 12.71 2.62 8.58
CA PRO A 233 11.45 2.86 7.87
C PRO A 233 10.49 1.66 7.94
N THR A 234 11.02 0.44 7.88
CA THR A 234 10.25 -0.81 8.00
C THR A 234 9.97 -1.23 9.45
N GLY A 235 10.42 -0.44 10.41
CA GLY A 235 10.16 -0.63 11.84
C GLY A 235 8.92 0.14 12.30
N ASN A 236 9.07 0.82 13.44
CA ASN A 236 8.00 1.67 13.99
C ASN A 236 8.55 3.07 14.30
N ASN A 237 9.03 3.76 13.27
CA ASN A 237 9.71 5.04 13.44
C ASN A 237 8.85 6.02 14.26
N PRO A 238 9.23 6.36 15.51
CA PRO A 238 8.39 7.15 16.40
C PRO A 238 8.11 8.56 15.88
N PHE A 239 9.02 9.12 15.07
CA PHE A 239 8.85 10.46 14.50
C PHE A 239 7.84 10.48 13.36
N GLU A 240 7.82 9.44 12.51
CA GLU A 240 6.80 9.31 11.46
C GLU A 240 5.41 9.10 12.07
N PHE A 241 5.30 8.26 13.11
CA PHE A 241 4.04 8.09 13.84
C PHE A 241 3.62 9.34 14.61
N PHE A 242 4.56 10.09 15.18
CA PHE A 242 4.26 11.38 15.83
C PHE A 242 3.70 12.38 14.81
N HIS A 243 4.36 12.51 13.64
CA HIS A 243 3.90 13.37 12.56
C HIS A 243 2.48 13.00 12.11
N PHE A 244 2.24 11.72 11.83
CA PHE A 244 0.94 11.18 11.46
C PHE A 244 -0.15 11.50 12.50
N ARG A 245 0.12 11.19 13.78
CA ARG A 245 -0.84 11.44 14.86
C ARG A 245 -1.11 12.92 15.08
N LYS A 246 -0.09 13.77 14.95
CA LYS A 246 -0.25 15.22 15.06
C LYS A 246 -1.10 15.77 13.91
N LYS A 247 -0.88 15.30 12.70
CA LYS A 247 -1.58 15.75 11.49
C LYS A 247 -3.08 15.46 11.56
N HIS A 248 -3.47 14.23 11.92
CA HIS A 248 -4.86 13.79 11.86
C HIS A 248 -5.62 13.90 13.19
N TYR A 249 -4.93 13.89 14.34
CA TYR A 249 -5.57 13.81 15.66
C TYR A 249 -5.14 14.92 16.63
N GLY A 250 -4.18 15.76 16.24
CA GLY A 250 -3.68 16.85 17.06
C GLY A 250 -2.52 16.48 17.97
N LEU A 251 -2.00 17.51 18.67
CA LEU A 251 -0.74 17.43 19.42
C LEU A 251 -0.79 16.48 20.62
N LEU A 252 -1.86 16.52 21.40
CA LEU A 252 -1.97 15.70 22.63
C LEU A 252 -2.00 14.19 22.31
N PRO A 253 -2.83 13.68 21.38
CA PRO A 253 -2.75 12.27 20.94
C PRO A 253 -1.38 11.90 20.36
N ALA A 254 -0.71 12.81 19.65
CA ALA A 254 0.64 12.58 19.13
C ALA A 254 1.66 12.36 20.25
N CYS A 255 1.66 13.21 21.28
CA CYS A 255 2.54 13.08 22.43
C CYS A 255 2.28 11.77 23.21
N ILE A 256 1.02 11.42 23.43
CA ILE A 256 0.64 10.17 24.10
C ILE A 256 1.13 8.96 23.30
N THR A 257 0.90 8.93 21.98
CA THR A 257 1.37 7.85 21.10
C THR A 257 2.89 7.76 21.09
N PHE A 258 3.58 8.89 21.02
CA PHE A 258 5.05 8.93 21.04
C PHE A 258 5.63 8.30 22.29
N VAL A 259 5.15 8.70 23.48
CA VAL A 259 5.56 8.10 24.75
C VAL A 259 5.20 6.61 24.80
N SER A 260 3.99 6.24 24.40
CA SER A 260 3.53 4.86 24.38
C SER A 260 4.40 3.95 23.52
N ILE A 261 4.82 4.40 22.33
CA ILE A 261 5.71 3.63 21.44
C ILE A 261 7.06 3.35 22.11
N PHE A 262 7.64 4.33 22.82
CA PHE A 262 8.89 4.12 23.57
C PHE A 262 8.70 3.16 24.76
N VAL A 263 7.59 3.25 25.48
CA VAL A 263 7.27 2.29 26.56
C VAL A 263 7.13 0.87 26.00
N HIS A 264 6.47 0.69 24.86
CA HIS A 264 6.38 -0.61 24.17
C HIS A 264 7.76 -1.14 23.74
N PHE A 265 8.63 -0.27 23.22
CA PHE A 265 9.98 -0.63 22.85
C PHE A 265 10.82 -1.10 24.07
N LEU A 266 10.75 -0.37 25.19
CA LEU A 266 11.51 -0.67 26.40
C LEU A 266 11.01 -1.93 27.13
N PHE A 267 9.71 -2.16 27.13
CA PHE A 267 9.05 -3.23 27.87
C PHE A 267 8.24 -4.18 26.95
N PRO A 268 8.83 -4.80 25.92
CA PRO A 268 8.10 -5.60 24.93
C PRO A 268 7.40 -6.84 25.52
N ARG A 269 7.88 -7.35 26.67
CA ARG A 269 7.29 -8.53 27.34
C ARG A 269 5.89 -8.28 27.88
N PHE A 270 5.58 -7.05 28.29
CA PHE A 270 4.23 -6.70 28.81
C PHE A 270 3.17 -6.68 27.71
N TRP A 271 3.58 -6.55 26.44
CA TRP A 271 2.68 -6.42 25.29
C TRP A 271 2.50 -7.71 24.49
N LYS A 272 3.17 -8.79 24.88
CA LYS A 272 3.13 -10.09 24.17
C LYS A 272 1.71 -10.65 24.02
N LYS A 273 0.80 -10.38 24.95
CA LYS A 273 -0.62 -10.77 24.89
C LYS A 273 -1.43 -9.98 23.86
N SER A 274 -1.10 -8.71 23.65
CA SER A 274 -1.80 -7.85 22.68
C SER A 274 -1.54 -8.27 21.24
N TYR A 275 -0.38 -8.87 20.94
CA TYR A 275 0.01 -9.29 19.59
C TYR A 275 -0.55 -10.66 19.18
N LYS A 276 -0.83 -11.57 20.12
CA LYS A 276 -1.54 -12.82 19.81
C LYS A 276 -2.95 -12.55 19.28
N ASN A 277 -3.62 -11.54 19.81
CA ASN A 277 -4.97 -11.18 19.38
C ASN A 277 -5.01 -10.50 18.02
N TYR A 278 -3.89 -9.92 17.52
CA TYR A 278 -3.80 -9.34 16.18
C TYR A 278 -3.53 -10.37 15.07
N SER A 279 -3.02 -11.57 15.43
CA SER A 279 -2.79 -12.67 14.49
C SER A 279 -3.95 -13.66 14.40
N GLU A 280 -4.91 -13.57 15.34
CA GLU A 280 -6.08 -14.46 15.43
C GLU A 280 -7.41 -13.76 15.05
N ASN A 281 -7.40 -12.42 14.81
CA ASN A 281 -8.53 -11.64 14.32
C ASN A 281 -8.29 -11.19 12.89
#